data_b210eb60465733a7bc3f57f2ebf8c799
#
_entry.id   b210eb60465733a7bc3f57f2ebf8c799
#
_cell.length_a   1.000
_cell.length_b   1.000
_cell.length_c   1.000
_cell.angle_alpha   90.00
_cell.angle_beta   90.00
_cell.angle_gamma   90.00
#
_symmetry.space_group_name_H-M   'P 1'
#
loop_
_entity.id
_entity.type
_entity.pdbx_description
1 polymer ?
#
loop_
_entity_poly.entity_id
_entity_poly.type
_entity_poly.pdbx_seq_one_letter_code
_entity_poly.pdbx_strand_id
1 'polypeptide(L)'
;LFINGTAIDHSEFAGKAFTVDFAALASNEINTIQVTNILPETASVNIKVDYPTVLEGTPEEVGFSSEKLGFIDDLLNKEVEYGFPGGQFVIIKDGKMIKNTAYGFANSYNQDGTRMDNPVPSTTETLYDLASNTKMYATNYALQMLVSEGKVNITDTIQSYFPEFKDQPGAAIQGKNTMTIQNILEHQAGFPADPQYHNDTYDKDDGIENGANDLYSVEKQTTQDMILKTPLQYEPGSKTVYSDVDYMLLGLIVEQVSGMDLDVYVEENIYKPLGLDHIVFNPLQKGFDKDQCAATELNGNSRDGAITFTVNRTETIQGEVHDEKAFYSMNGVSGHAGLFADDQDLARLAQVMLNQGGYGDVKLFSKQTIDQFTKPKFTSQTYGLGWRRMGDHGYSWYFGPQAGASTYGHTGWTGTLSLIDPENDLIVIWLSNKINSPVVDPEVNPNYFYGNHFIGGTLGGVATLAYDALNATSMESTDSLLAQMVANKLTLMETDEGYQNAADEQSLQALMDLLVSRAEKTGSAAVKSQAERLVEKLTDEAAKTALNERLAAVK
;
A
#
# COMPACT_ATOMS: atom_id res chain seq x y z
N LEU A 1 -3.28 9.05 -43.31
CA LEU A 1 -2.87 8.54 -42.00
C LEU A 1 -2.66 7.03 -42.11
N PHE A 2 -1.55 6.53 -41.59
CA PHE A 2 -1.27 5.10 -41.52
C PHE A 2 -0.89 4.77 -40.08
N ILE A 3 -1.35 3.63 -39.59
CA ILE A 3 -0.96 3.06 -38.31
C ILE A 3 -0.41 1.66 -38.58
N ASN A 4 0.84 1.42 -38.21
CA ASN A 4 1.58 0.18 -38.49
C ASN A 4 1.49 -0.27 -39.95
N GLY A 5 1.56 0.70 -40.86
CA GLY A 5 1.46 0.46 -42.30
C GLY A 5 0.04 0.29 -42.86
N THR A 6 -0.98 0.19 -41.99
CA THR A 6 -2.38 0.09 -42.40
C THR A 6 -2.97 1.48 -42.62
N ALA A 7 -3.56 1.73 -43.77
CA ALA A 7 -4.21 2.99 -44.09
C ALA A 7 -5.51 3.16 -43.27
N ILE A 8 -5.67 4.31 -42.63
CA ILE A 8 -6.89 4.68 -41.92
C ILE A 8 -7.75 5.56 -42.82
N ASP A 9 -8.98 5.15 -43.07
CA ASP A 9 -9.94 5.98 -43.78
C ASP A 9 -10.33 7.18 -42.91
N HIS A 10 -10.07 8.37 -43.43
CA HIS A 10 -10.34 9.65 -42.75
C HIS A 10 -10.97 10.66 -43.72
N SER A 11 -11.49 10.19 -44.87
CA SER A 11 -12.07 11.03 -45.89
C SER A 11 -13.20 11.92 -45.41
N GLU A 12 -13.96 11.48 -44.39
CA GLU A 12 -15.06 12.23 -43.78
C GLU A 12 -14.60 13.37 -42.84
N PHE A 13 -13.33 13.36 -42.46
CA PHE A 13 -12.79 14.26 -41.42
C PHE A 13 -11.89 15.37 -41.99
N ALA A 14 -11.83 15.55 -43.27
CA ALA A 14 -10.93 16.51 -43.93
C ALA A 14 -11.04 17.91 -43.29
N GLY A 15 -9.91 18.36 -42.70
CA GLY A 15 -9.83 19.67 -42.00
C GLY A 15 -10.47 19.74 -40.61
N LYS A 16 -10.86 18.61 -40.02
CA LYS A 16 -11.42 18.53 -38.67
C LYS A 16 -10.59 17.60 -37.76
N ALA A 17 -10.66 17.81 -36.46
CA ALA A 17 -10.14 16.83 -35.48
C ALA A 17 -11.02 15.57 -35.51
N PHE A 18 -10.39 14.41 -35.41
CA PHE A 18 -11.07 13.11 -35.28
C PHE A 18 -10.26 12.17 -34.42
N THR A 19 -10.93 11.16 -33.89
CA THR A 19 -10.33 10.12 -33.05
C THR A 19 -10.35 8.80 -33.81
N VAL A 20 -9.28 8.02 -33.69
CA VAL A 20 -9.18 6.67 -34.24
C VAL A 20 -8.88 5.72 -33.11
N ASP A 21 -9.75 4.74 -32.89
CA ASP A 21 -9.39 3.57 -32.10
C ASP A 21 -8.50 2.66 -32.96
N PHE A 22 -7.28 2.44 -32.52
CA PHE A 22 -6.32 1.61 -33.23
C PHE A 22 -5.91 0.34 -32.48
N ALA A 23 -6.63 -0.03 -31.42
CA ALA A 23 -6.32 -1.20 -30.60
C ALA A 23 -6.14 -2.48 -31.45
N ALA A 24 -6.98 -2.70 -32.45
CA ALA A 24 -6.89 -3.84 -33.36
C ALA A 24 -5.66 -3.80 -34.30
N LEU A 25 -5.00 -2.66 -34.42
CA LEU A 25 -3.81 -2.44 -35.27
C LEU A 25 -2.53 -2.32 -34.45
N ALA A 26 -2.67 -2.18 -33.14
CA ALA A 26 -1.54 -2.01 -32.23
C ALA A 26 -0.75 -3.33 -32.10
N SER A 27 0.56 -3.19 -31.90
CA SER A 27 1.45 -4.28 -31.50
C SER A 27 1.97 -4.04 -30.09
N ASN A 28 2.40 -5.11 -29.43
CA ASN A 28 3.07 -5.01 -28.11
C ASN A 28 4.48 -4.39 -28.17
N GLU A 29 4.94 -4.05 -29.37
CA GLU A 29 6.23 -3.42 -29.63
C GLU A 29 6.03 -1.94 -30.03
N ILE A 30 6.94 -1.43 -30.84
CA ILE A 30 6.86 -0.05 -31.36
C ILE A 30 5.72 0.06 -32.37
N ASN A 31 4.78 0.96 -32.10
CA ASN A 31 3.73 1.33 -33.02
C ASN A 31 4.14 2.56 -33.82
N THR A 32 3.91 2.55 -35.13
CA THR A 32 4.25 3.64 -36.03
C THR A 32 3.00 4.38 -36.47
N ILE A 33 2.99 5.69 -36.34
CA ILE A 33 1.98 6.57 -36.89
C ILE A 33 2.65 7.40 -38.01
N GLN A 34 2.14 7.30 -39.22
CA GLN A 34 2.65 8.04 -40.37
C GLN A 34 1.56 8.92 -40.98
N VAL A 35 1.85 10.19 -41.13
CA VAL A 35 1.00 11.15 -41.84
C VAL A 35 1.71 11.59 -43.12
N THR A 36 0.99 11.52 -44.22
CA THR A 36 1.52 11.89 -45.55
C THR A 36 0.58 12.89 -46.23
N ASN A 37 1.10 13.61 -47.22
CA ASN A 37 0.33 14.55 -48.03
C ASN A 37 -0.39 15.65 -47.25
N ILE A 38 0.31 16.26 -46.27
CA ILE A 38 -0.19 17.39 -45.52
C ILE A 38 -0.26 18.61 -46.45
N LEU A 39 -1.47 19.13 -46.68
CA LEU A 39 -1.69 20.31 -47.50
C LEU A 39 -2.60 21.31 -46.77
N PRO A 40 -2.39 22.63 -46.93
CA PRO A 40 -1.26 23.27 -47.61
C PRO A 40 0.06 23.07 -46.86
N GLU A 41 1.23 23.40 -47.46
CA GLU A 41 2.56 23.24 -46.86
C GLU A 41 2.71 23.94 -45.50
N THR A 42 1.84 24.90 -45.20
CA THR A 42 1.78 25.61 -43.90
C THR A 42 0.89 24.94 -42.87
N ALA A 43 0.22 23.83 -43.22
CA ALA A 43 -0.63 23.11 -42.28
C ALA A 43 0.19 22.30 -41.29
N SER A 44 -0.30 22.22 -40.06
CA SER A 44 0.25 21.36 -39.00
C SER A 44 -0.73 20.26 -38.65
N VAL A 45 -0.21 19.11 -38.26
CA VAL A 45 -0.97 18.00 -37.73
C VAL A 45 -0.50 17.74 -36.30
N ASN A 46 -1.41 17.85 -35.35
CA ASN A 46 -1.16 17.45 -33.97
C ASN A 46 -1.73 16.06 -33.75
N ILE A 47 -0.91 15.14 -33.29
CA ILE A 47 -1.32 13.79 -32.92
C ILE A 47 -1.24 13.69 -31.41
N LYS A 48 -2.36 13.30 -30.78
CA LYS A 48 -2.43 12.94 -29.37
C LYS A 48 -2.75 11.45 -29.30
N VAL A 49 -1.98 10.71 -28.55
CA VAL A 49 -2.28 9.31 -28.19
C VAL A 49 -2.58 9.31 -26.71
N ASP A 50 -3.80 8.91 -26.37
CA ASP A 50 -4.20 8.81 -24.97
C ASP A 50 -3.54 7.59 -24.33
N TYR A 51 -3.29 7.66 -23.04
CA TYR A 51 -2.79 6.55 -22.25
C TYR A 51 -3.88 5.49 -22.07
N PRO A 52 -3.51 4.20 -21.90
CA PRO A 52 -4.48 3.17 -21.58
C PRO A 52 -5.28 3.52 -20.31
N THR A 53 -6.56 3.15 -20.31
CA THR A 53 -7.43 3.20 -19.12
C THR A 53 -7.74 1.78 -18.69
N VAL A 54 -8.02 1.60 -17.40
CA VAL A 54 -8.46 0.32 -16.85
C VAL A 54 -9.85 -0.01 -17.39
N LEU A 55 -9.99 -1.21 -17.92
CA LEU A 55 -11.25 -1.77 -18.42
C LEU A 55 -11.70 -2.90 -17.50
N GLU A 56 -12.98 -3.23 -17.51
CA GLU A 56 -13.47 -4.46 -16.91
C GLU A 56 -13.03 -5.67 -17.75
N GLY A 57 -12.70 -6.78 -17.08
CA GLY A 57 -12.30 -8.01 -17.75
C GLY A 57 -12.59 -9.25 -16.91
N THR A 58 -12.45 -10.41 -17.53
CA THR A 58 -12.56 -11.69 -16.84
C THR A 58 -11.16 -12.25 -16.54
N PRO A 59 -11.01 -13.03 -15.46
CA PRO A 59 -9.72 -13.64 -15.11
C PRO A 59 -9.09 -14.42 -16.26
N GLU A 60 -9.86 -15.22 -16.97
CA GLU A 60 -9.41 -16.09 -18.04
C GLU A 60 -8.88 -15.32 -19.26
N GLU A 61 -9.41 -14.14 -19.52
CA GLU A 61 -8.94 -13.29 -20.64
C GLU A 61 -7.48 -12.87 -20.49
N VAL A 62 -6.98 -12.85 -19.25
CA VAL A 62 -5.63 -12.38 -18.93
C VAL A 62 -4.78 -13.45 -18.23
N GLY A 63 -5.19 -14.71 -18.33
CA GLY A 63 -4.42 -15.87 -17.85
C GLY A 63 -4.53 -16.14 -16.35
N PHE A 64 -5.51 -15.56 -15.67
CA PHE A 64 -5.86 -15.90 -14.29
C PHE A 64 -6.88 -17.03 -14.24
N SER A 65 -6.92 -17.74 -13.11
CA SER A 65 -7.91 -18.76 -12.81
C SER A 65 -9.00 -18.20 -11.89
N SER A 66 -10.26 -18.14 -12.38
CA SER A 66 -11.41 -17.77 -11.54
C SER A 66 -11.58 -18.69 -10.35
N GLU A 67 -11.29 -20.00 -10.50
CA GLU A 67 -11.39 -20.95 -9.39
C GLU A 67 -10.41 -20.63 -8.26
N LYS A 68 -9.18 -20.22 -8.60
CA LYS A 68 -8.17 -19.83 -7.61
C LYS A 68 -8.45 -18.46 -7.00
N LEU A 69 -8.98 -17.51 -7.76
CA LEU A 69 -9.47 -16.25 -7.21
C LEU A 69 -10.63 -16.50 -6.24
N GLY A 70 -11.55 -17.41 -6.57
CA GLY A 70 -12.62 -17.85 -5.66
C GLY A 70 -12.09 -18.51 -4.38
N PHE A 71 -10.95 -19.22 -4.44
CA PHE A 71 -10.29 -19.75 -3.25
C PHE A 71 -9.78 -18.62 -2.33
N ILE A 72 -9.28 -17.52 -2.89
CA ILE A 72 -8.87 -16.34 -2.09
C ILE A 72 -10.09 -15.76 -1.38
N ASP A 73 -11.25 -15.69 -2.06
CA ASP A 73 -12.51 -15.25 -1.46
C ASP A 73 -12.92 -16.18 -0.30
N ASP A 74 -12.86 -17.50 -0.51
CA ASP A 74 -13.15 -18.51 0.52
C ASP A 74 -12.23 -18.32 1.75
N LEU A 75 -10.92 -18.10 1.52
CA LEU A 75 -9.94 -17.89 2.59
C LEU A 75 -10.24 -16.62 3.40
N LEU A 76 -10.36 -15.47 2.73
CA LEU A 76 -10.55 -14.19 3.40
C LEU A 76 -11.89 -14.12 4.15
N ASN A 77 -12.97 -14.67 3.55
CA ASN A 77 -14.25 -14.78 4.24
C ASN A 77 -14.16 -15.70 5.46
N LYS A 78 -13.43 -16.81 5.36
CA LYS A 78 -13.22 -17.70 6.50
C LYS A 78 -12.44 -16.99 7.63
N GLU A 79 -11.41 -16.26 7.32
CA GLU A 79 -10.67 -15.47 8.32
C GLU A 79 -11.54 -14.39 8.99
N VAL A 80 -12.46 -13.77 8.23
CA VAL A 80 -13.45 -12.82 8.81
C VAL A 80 -14.39 -13.53 9.80
N GLU A 81 -14.86 -14.74 9.50
CA GLU A 81 -15.66 -15.54 10.44
C GLU A 81 -14.91 -15.77 11.76
N TYR A 82 -13.59 -15.96 11.70
CA TYR A 82 -12.74 -16.23 12.85
C TYR A 82 -12.15 -14.97 13.51
N GLY A 83 -12.42 -13.77 12.99
CA GLY A 83 -12.07 -12.52 13.71
C GLY A 83 -11.21 -11.54 12.92
N PHE A 84 -10.81 -11.84 11.71
CA PHE A 84 -10.17 -10.84 10.86
C PHE A 84 -11.15 -9.70 10.56
N PRO A 85 -10.79 -8.41 10.72
CA PRO A 85 -11.75 -7.32 10.53
C PRO A 85 -12.31 -7.23 9.11
N GLY A 86 -11.48 -6.99 8.12
CA GLY A 86 -11.92 -6.86 6.74
C GLY A 86 -10.88 -6.25 5.81
N GLY A 87 -11.28 -6.04 4.56
CA GLY A 87 -10.42 -5.45 3.55
C GLY A 87 -11.07 -5.34 2.18
N GLN A 88 -10.33 -4.75 1.24
CA GLN A 88 -10.67 -4.68 -0.19
C GLN A 88 -9.51 -5.25 -0.99
N PHE A 89 -9.84 -5.96 -2.07
CA PHE A 89 -8.88 -6.62 -2.92
C PHE A 89 -9.14 -6.35 -4.40
N VAL A 90 -8.18 -5.67 -5.06
CA VAL A 90 -8.25 -5.42 -6.49
C VAL A 90 -7.05 -6.03 -7.21
N ILE A 91 -7.30 -6.59 -8.39
CA ILE A 91 -6.28 -7.06 -9.32
C ILE A 91 -6.55 -6.45 -10.70
N ILE A 92 -5.53 -5.78 -11.25
CA ILE A 92 -5.51 -5.33 -12.65
C ILE A 92 -4.40 -6.09 -13.36
N LYS A 93 -4.73 -6.71 -14.49
CA LYS A 93 -3.80 -7.44 -15.36
C LYS A 93 -4.03 -7.05 -16.82
N ASP A 94 -2.95 -6.69 -17.52
CA ASP A 94 -3.02 -6.27 -18.93
C ASP A 94 -4.06 -5.14 -19.14
N GLY A 95 -4.12 -4.17 -18.19
CA GLY A 95 -5.06 -3.06 -18.23
C GLY A 95 -6.52 -3.43 -17.94
N LYS A 96 -6.80 -4.67 -17.49
CA LYS A 96 -8.14 -5.13 -17.13
C LYS A 96 -8.28 -5.38 -15.63
N MET A 97 -9.30 -4.80 -15.01
CA MET A 97 -9.69 -5.10 -13.65
C MET A 97 -10.45 -6.43 -13.65
N ILE A 98 -9.84 -7.47 -13.09
CA ILE A 98 -10.38 -8.84 -13.07
C ILE A 98 -10.86 -9.26 -11.69
N LYS A 99 -10.57 -8.46 -10.69
CA LYS A 99 -11.03 -8.63 -9.33
C LYS A 99 -11.18 -7.28 -8.66
N ASN A 100 -12.31 -7.09 -7.99
CA ASN A 100 -12.61 -5.98 -7.11
C ASN A 100 -13.64 -6.47 -6.09
N THR A 101 -13.19 -6.77 -4.87
CA THR A 101 -14.01 -7.44 -3.86
C THR A 101 -13.72 -6.89 -2.47
N ALA A 102 -14.77 -6.59 -1.72
CA ALA A 102 -14.68 -6.22 -0.31
C ALA A 102 -15.00 -7.44 0.58
N TYR A 103 -14.37 -7.51 1.75
CA TYR A 103 -14.51 -8.58 2.73
C TYR A 103 -14.74 -8.01 4.11
N GLY A 104 -15.55 -8.66 4.91
CA GLY A 104 -15.74 -8.33 6.32
C GLY A 104 -16.31 -6.93 6.53
N PHE A 105 -15.67 -6.18 7.42
CA PHE A 105 -16.27 -4.99 8.00
C PHE A 105 -15.32 -3.79 8.02
N ALA A 106 -15.89 -2.61 7.77
CA ALA A 106 -15.22 -1.34 7.99
C ALA A 106 -14.99 -1.07 9.49
N ASN A 107 -15.92 -1.54 10.36
CA ASN A 107 -15.75 -1.52 11.81
C ASN A 107 -16.43 -2.76 12.41
N SER A 108 -15.70 -3.55 13.16
CA SER A 108 -16.13 -4.88 13.64
C SER A 108 -15.96 -5.12 15.13
N TYR A 109 -15.24 -4.25 15.85
CA TYR A 109 -14.96 -4.44 17.27
C TYR A 109 -15.39 -3.25 18.11
N ASN A 110 -15.90 -3.53 19.31
CA ASN A 110 -16.10 -2.56 20.37
C ASN A 110 -14.76 -2.20 21.03
N GLN A 111 -14.71 -1.08 21.75
CA GLN A 111 -13.49 -0.64 22.46
C GLN A 111 -12.97 -1.66 23.51
N ASP A 112 -13.86 -2.50 24.05
CA ASP A 112 -13.48 -3.56 24.98
C ASP A 112 -12.91 -4.83 24.30
N GLY A 113 -12.71 -4.77 22.98
CA GLY A 113 -12.17 -5.87 22.19
C GLY A 113 -13.18 -6.96 21.84
N THR A 114 -14.44 -6.82 22.22
CA THR A 114 -15.50 -7.76 21.80
C THR A 114 -15.99 -7.48 20.39
N ARG A 115 -16.44 -8.49 19.68
CA ARG A 115 -17.07 -8.32 18.36
C ARG A 115 -18.39 -7.56 18.49
N MET A 116 -18.65 -6.64 17.56
CA MET A 116 -19.92 -5.92 17.48
C MET A 116 -21.07 -6.86 17.08
N ASP A 117 -22.25 -6.67 17.68
CA ASP A 117 -23.48 -7.39 17.25
C ASP A 117 -23.94 -6.95 15.86
N ASN A 118 -23.71 -5.71 15.49
CA ASN A 118 -24.07 -5.11 14.20
C ASN A 118 -22.87 -4.34 13.63
N PRO A 119 -21.87 -5.06 13.10
CA PRO A 119 -20.69 -4.41 12.55
C PRO A 119 -20.99 -3.66 11.25
N VAL A 120 -20.22 -2.61 10.94
CA VAL A 120 -20.34 -1.84 9.71
C VAL A 120 -19.70 -2.62 8.56
N PRO A 121 -20.43 -3.03 7.51
CA PRO A 121 -19.85 -3.79 6.41
C PRO A 121 -18.80 -2.99 5.63
N SER A 122 -17.74 -3.65 5.20
CA SER A 122 -16.84 -3.09 4.18
C SER A 122 -17.48 -3.21 2.80
N THR A 123 -17.32 -2.18 1.98
CA THR A 123 -17.73 -2.15 0.58
C THR A 123 -16.55 -1.78 -0.32
N THR A 124 -16.68 -1.88 -1.62
CA THR A 124 -15.66 -1.46 -2.59
C THR A 124 -15.49 0.07 -2.67
N GLU A 125 -16.29 0.84 -1.93
CA GLU A 125 -16.21 2.29 -1.81
C GLU A 125 -15.74 2.72 -0.40
N THR A 126 -15.44 1.77 0.49
CA THR A 126 -14.94 2.08 1.83
C THR A 126 -13.53 2.68 1.74
N LEU A 127 -13.32 3.81 2.40
CA LEU A 127 -12.01 4.46 2.46
C LEU A 127 -11.14 3.85 3.55
N TYR A 128 -9.97 3.38 3.19
CA TYR A 128 -8.96 2.85 4.10
C TYR A 128 -7.85 3.87 4.37
N ASP A 129 -7.42 4.01 5.61
CA ASP A 129 -6.19 4.72 5.94
C ASP A 129 -5.00 3.99 5.32
N LEU A 130 -4.37 4.60 4.35
CA LEU A 130 -3.27 4.02 3.58
C LEU A 130 -1.95 3.99 4.34
N ALA A 131 -1.88 4.65 5.50
CA ALA A 131 -0.66 4.80 6.29
C ALA A 131 0.53 5.17 5.37
N SER A 132 1.62 4.39 5.40
CA SER A 132 2.83 4.70 4.64
C SER A 132 2.71 4.60 3.11
N ASN A 133 1.62 4.04 2.55
CA ASN A 133 1.34 4.18 1.12
C ASN A 133 1.12 5.66 0.73
N THR A 134 0.77 6.54 1.68
CA THR A 134 0.75 8.01 1.50
C THR A 134 2.07 8.53 0.93
N LYS A 135 3.21 7.99 1.39
CA LYS A 135 4.53 8.35 0.90
C LYS A 135 4.64 8.24 -0.61
N MET A 136 4.03 7.19 -1.17
CA MET A 136 4.08 6.93 -2.61
C MET A 136 3.02 7.72 -3.37
N TYR A 137 1.75 7.56 -2.99
CA TYR A 137 0.62 8.02 -3.79
C TYR A 137 0.24 9.49 -3.57
N ALA A 138 0.78 10.14 -2.54
CA ALA A 138 0.71 11.60 -2.39
C ALA A 138 2.08 12.24 -2.65
N THR A 139 3.02 12.08 -1.72
CA THR A 139 4.28 12.84 -1.72
C THR A 139 5.18 12.50 -2.88
N ASN A 140 5.37 11.20 -3.17
CA ASN A 140 6.24 10.76 -4.25
C ASN A 140 5.66 11.11 -5.63
N TYR A 141 4.33 11.01 -5.79
CA TYR A 141 3.65 11.46 -7.01
C TYR A 141 3.79 12.97 -7.21
N ALA A 142 3.58 13.77 -6.17
CA ALA A 142 3.79 15.21 -6.21
C ALA A 142 5.23 15.57 -6.60
N LEU A 143 6.23 14.90 -5.99
CA LEU A 143 7.64 15.11 -6.32
C LEU A 143 7.98 14.68 -7.75
N GLN A 144 7.49 13.52 -8.21
CA GLN A 144 7.67 13.09 -9.59
C GLN A 144 7.13 14.12 -10.59
N MET A 145 5.99 14.74 -10.25
CA MET A 145 5.39 15.79 -11.06
C MET A 145 6.29 17.03 -11.10
N LEU A 146 6.73 17.52 -9.94
CA LEU A 146 7.63 18.68 -9.84
C LEU A 146 8.99 18.41 -10.51
N VAL A 147 9.51 17.19 -10.42
CA VAL A 147 10.74 16.77 -11.14
C VAL A 147 10.52 16.73 -12.65
N SER A 148 9.39 16.17 -13.10
CA SER A 148 9.03 16.12 -14.52
C SER A 148 8.86 17.51 -15.14
N GLU A 149 8.41 18.47 -14.35
CA GLU A 149 8.28 19.88 -14.73
C GLU A 149 9.59 20.68 -14.60
N GLY A 150 10.65 20.08 -14.07
CA GLY A 150 11.93 20.72 -13.84
C GLY A 150 11.95 21.76 -12.69
N LYS A 151 10.93 21.73 -11.81
CA LYS A 151 10.83 22.59 -10.64
C LYS A 151 11.65 22.09 -9.45
N VAL A 152 11.92 20.81 -9.41
CA VAL A 152 12.72 20.12 -8.38
C VAL A 152 13.75 19.25 -9.09
N ASN A 153 15.00 19.24 -8.56
CA ASN A 153 16.02 18.29 -8.97
C ASN A 153 16.40 17.42 -7.77
N ILE A 154 16.44 16.10 -7.91
CA ILE A 154 16.77 15.19 -6.81
C ILE A 154 18.17 15.42 -6.22
N THR A 155 19.06 16.09 -6.95
CA THR A 155 20.42 16.47 -6.46
C THR A 155 20.45 17.81 -5.73
N ASP A 156 19.33 18.54 -5.69
CA ASP A 156 19.24 19.77 -4.92
C ASP A 156 19.41 19.47 -3.43
N THR A 157 20.09 20.38 -2.73
CA THR A 157 20.22 20.27 -1.28
C THR A 157 18.94 20.72 -0.60
N ILE A 158 18.62 20.13 0.55
CA ILE A 158 17.46 20.55 1.35
C ILE A 158 17.59 22.02 1.76
N GLN A 159 18.81 22.47 2.02
CA GLN A 159 19.10 23.84 2.39
C GLN A 159 18.73 24.87 1.29
N SER A 160 18.62 24.45 0.03
CA SER A 160 18.15 25.34 -1.05
C SER A 160 16.65 25.68 -0.95
N TYR A 161 15.87 24.84 -0.27
CA TYR A 161 14.44 25.06 0.00
C TYR A 161 14.20 25.64 1.40
N PHE A 162 15.00 25.21 2.38
CA PHE A 162 14.94 25.62 3.79
C PHE A 162 16.34 26.07 4.25
N PRO A 163 16.69 27.37 4.13
CA PRO A 163 18.02 27.89 4.51
C PRO A 163 18.41 27.64 5.96
N GLU A 164 17.42 27.45 6.86
CA GLU A 164 17.58 27.09 8.26
C GLU A 164 17.92 25.61 8.49
N PHE A 165 17.75 24.73 7.50
CA PHE A 165 18.14 23.34 7.56
C PHE A 165 19.66 23.20 7.52
N LYS A 166 20.27 23.12 8.70
CA LYS A 166 21.72 23.09 8.86
C LYS A 166 22.14 22.32 10.10
N ASP A 167 23.39 21.90 10.10
CA ASP A 167 24.00 21.30 11.27
C ASP A 167 24.00 22.26 12.45
N GLN A 168 23.58 21.80 13.63
CA GLN A 168 23.63 22.58 14.85
C GLN A 168 25.06 22.62 15.41
N PRO A 169 25.50 23.73 16.01
CA PRO A 169 26.81 23.80 16.67
C PRO A 169 26.92 22.71 17.74
N GLY A 170 27.94 21.85 17.62
CA GLY A 170 28.18 20.76 18.58
C GLY A 170 27.40 19.49 18.31
N ALA A 171 26.64 19.40 17.24
CA ALA A 171 25.97 18.16 16.85
C ALA A 171 26.99 17.03 16.66
N ALA A 172 26.69 15.86 17.26
CA ALA A 172 27.55 14.69 17.23
C ALA A 172 27.70 14.14 15.79
N ILE A 173 26.61 14.19 15.03
CA ILE A 173 26.57 13.80 13.60
C ILE A 173 26.25 15.05 12.79
N GLN A 174 26.98 15.25 11.71
CA GLN A 174 26.83 16.37 10.79
C GLN A 174 26.53 15.86 9.38
N GLY A 175 26.00 16.73 8.50
CA GLY A 175 25.72 16.41 7.11
C GLY A 175 24.48 17.06 6.54
N LYS A 176 23.71 17.80 7.36
CA LYS A 176 22.51 18.52 6.88
C LYS A 176 22.84 19.55 5.79
N ASN A 177 23.99 20.20 5.89
CA ASN A 177 24.40 21.24 4.94
C ASN A 177 24.56 20.73 3.49
N THR A 178 24.78 19.45 3.29
CA THR A 178 25.00 18.82 1.98
C THR A 178 23.97 17.77 1.63
N MET A 179 23.00 17.53 2.52
CA MET A 179 21.95 16.55 2.32
C MET A 179 21.08 16.90 1.12
N THR A 180 20.86 15.94 0.22
CA THR A 180 20.09 16.11 -0.99
C THR A 180 18.70 15.47 -0.87
N ILE A 181 17.76 15.87 -1.75
CA ILE A 181 16.45 15.21 -1.90
C ILE A 181 16.64 13.71 -2.16
N GLN A 182 17.66 13.33 -2.94
CA GLN A 182 17.97 11.93 -3.20
C GLN A 182 18.31 11.15 -1.93
N ASN A 183 19.13 11.70 -1.02
CA ASN A 183 19.44 11.03 0.25
C ASN A 183 18.16 10.71 1.05
N ILE A 184 17.19 11.63 1.04
CA ILE A 184 15.92 11.48 1.72
C ILE A 184 15.06 10.42 1.03
N LEU A 185 14.91 10.48 -0.30
CA LEU A 185 14.14 9.50 -1.08
C LEU A 185 14.67 8.06 -0.96
N GLU A 186 15.95 7.90 -0.68
CA GLU A 186 16.60 6.58 -0.48
C GLU A 186 16.62 6.14 0.98
N HIS A 187 15.99 6.89 1.90
CA HIS A 187 16.07 6.68 3.34
C HIS A 187 17.52 6.61 3.86
N GLN A 188 18.37 7.49 3.32
CA GLN A 188 19.79 7.62 3.67
C GLN A 188 20.11 9.00 4.27
N ALA A 189 19.09 9.70 4.75
CA ALA A 189 19.26 11.05 5.32
C ALA A 189 19.98 11.05 6.67
N GLY A 190 19.83 10.02 7.45
CA GLY A 190 20.45 9.93 8.78
C GLY A 190 19.50 10.25 9.93
N PHE A 191 18.25 10.55 9.67
CA PHE A 191 17.25 10.79 10.71
C PHE A 191 16.92 9.56 11.54
N PRO A 192 16.42 9.73 12.78
CA PRO A 192 15.78 8.65 13.52
C PRO A 192 14.58 8.08 12.75
N ALA A 193 14.28 6.81 12.98
CA ALA A 193 13.23 6.11 12.23
C ALA A 193 11.84 6.70 12.51
N ASP A 194 11.53 6.95 13.79
CA ASP A 194 10.19 7.31 14.25
C ASP A 194 10.22 8.30 15.43
N PRO A 195 10.70 9.53 15.25
CA PRO A 195 10.67 10.54 16.32
C PRO A 195 9.22 10.93 16.61
N GLN A 196 8.90 11.02 17.91
CA GLN A 196 7.54 11.24 18.36
C GLN A 196 7.30 12.72 18.73
N TYR A 197 7.15 13.60 17.73
CA TYR A 197 6.90 15.03 17.95
C TYR A 197 5.67 15.29 18.84
N HIS A 198 4.66 14.44 18.76
CA HIS A 198 3.39 14.53 19.49
C HIS A 198 3.46 14.11 20.96
N ASN A 199 4.51 13.41 21.35
CA ASN A 199 4.65 12.82 22.68
C ASN A 199 5.62 13.65 23.53
N ASP A 200 5.07 14.41 24.46
CA ASP A 200 5.80 15.32 25.35
C ASP A 200 6.79 14.62 26.30
N THR A 201 6.64 13.31 26.51
CA THR A 201 7.48 12.51 27.41
C THR A 201 8.53 11.67 26.68
N TYR A 202 8.60 11.74 25.35
CA TYR A 202 9.51 10.92 24.54
C TYR A 202 10.89 11.56 24.41
N ASP A 203 11.80 11.24 25.32
CA ASP A 203 13.16 11.79 25.42
C ASP A 203 14.20 10.82 24.81
N LYS A 204 14.17 10.60 23.47
CA LYS A 204 15.09 9.65 22.81
C LYS A 204 15.73 10.17 21.53
N ASP A 205 15.03 10.99 20.76
CA ASP A 205 15.42 11.34 19.40
C ASP A 205 15.74 12.84 19.22
N ASP A 206 15.67 13.63 20.29
CA ASP A 206 15.97 15.06 20.29
C ASP A 206 17.45 15.39 20.52
N GLY A 207 18.26 14.39 20.89
CA GLY A 207 19.70 14.53 21.11
C GLY A 207 20.09 15.09 22.47
N ILE A 208 19.16 15.29 23.41
CA ILE A 208 19.38 15.84 24.74
C ILE A 208 18.58 14.99 25.76
N GLU A 209 19.25 14.15 26.51
CA GLU A 209 18.59 13.35 27.58
C GLU A 209 18.36 14.23 28.81
N ASN A 210 17.20 14.89 28.91
CA ASN A 210 16.84 15.78 30.02
C ASN A 210 15.49 15.44 30.66
N GLY A 211 14.80 14.38 30.21
CA GLY A 211 13.52 13.92 30.70
C GLY A 211 12.31 14.57 30.02
N ALA A 212 12.53 15.31 28.93
CA ALA A 212 11.49 15.95 28.13
C ALA A 212 11.80 15.80 26.65
N ASN A 213 10.80 15.91 25.81
CA ASN A 213 10.97 15.92 24.35
C ASN A 213 11.20 17.36 23.86
N ASP A 214 12.44 17.72 23.55
CA ASP A 214 12.78 19.05 23.05
C ASP A 214 12.28 19.30 21.60
N LEU A 215 11.77 18.25 20.92
CA LEU A 215 11.11 18.34 19.60
C LEU A 215 9.58 18.33 19.72
N TYR A 216 9.01 18.36 20.93
CA TYR A 216 7.56 18.31 21.12
C TYR A 216 6.83 19.42 20.39
N SER A 217 5.84 19.04 19.57
CA SER A 217 4.97 19.96 18.88
C SER A 217 3.66 19.30 18.47
N VAL A 218 2.55 20.01 18.65
CA VAL A 218 1.19 19.61 18.25
C VAL A 218 0.55 20.63 17.30
N GLU A 219 1.35 21.48 16.67
CA GLU A 219 0.91 22.44 15.66
C GLU A 219 1.79 22.35 14.41
N LYS A 220 1.19 22.25 13.22
CA LYS A 220 1.91 22.02 11.94
C LYS A 220 3.08 23.00 11.74
N GLN A 221 2.88 24.29 11.98
CA GLN A 221 3.94 25.30 11.77
C GLN A 221 5.13 25.09 12.71
N THR A 222 4.86 24.80 13.99
CA THR A 222 5.94 24.53 14.96
C THR A 222 6.60 23.18 14.67
N THR A 223 5.82 22.18 14.26
CA THR A 223 6.35 20.85 13.87
C THR A 223 7.30 20.96 12.68
N GLN A 224 7.03 21.83 11.71
CA GLN A 224 7.96 22.10 10.61
C GLN A 224 9.34 22.51 11.15
N ASP A 225 9.38 23.44 12.10
CA ASP A 225 10.64 23.88 12.73
C ASP A 225 11.34 22.72 13.46
N MET A 226 10.57 21.83 14.13
CA MET A 226 11.12 20.68 14.82
C MET A 226 11.67 19.62 13.85
N ILE A 227 11.00 19.38 12.73
CA ILE A 227 11.50 18.50 11.66
C ILE A 227 12.87 19.01 11.16
N LEU A 228 12.98 20.31 10.88
CA LEU A 228 14.24 20.90 10.41
C LEU A 228 15.36 20.83 11.46
N LYS A 229 15.01 20.83 12.75
CA LYS A 229 15.97 20.73 13.87
C LYS A 229 16.32 19.30 14.25
N THR A 230 15.52 18.30 13.90
CA THR A 230 15.72 16.89 14.30
C THR A 230 17.16 16.45 14.07
N PRO A 231 17.88 15.97 15.12
CA PRO A 231 19.27 15.57 14.98
C PRO A 231 19.44 14.33 14.10
N LEU A 232 20.61 14.20 13.50
CA LEU A 232 20.99 12.99 12.76
C LEU A 232 21.55 11.94 13.72
N GLN A 233 21.22 10.68 13.49
CA GLN A 233 21.74 9.51 14.23
C GLN A 233 22.94 8.85 13.51
N TYR A 234 23.12 9.12 12.22
CA TYR A 234 24.24 8.64 11.40
C TYR A 234 24.50 9.59 10.22
N GLU A 235 25.68 9.48 9.64
CA GLU A 235 26.07 10.33 8.51
C GLU A 235 25.19 10.05 7.27
N PRO A 236 24.68 11.09 6.58
CA PRO A 236 23.92 10.93 5.34
C PRO A 236 24.67 10.10 4.30
N GLY A 237 23.96 9.18 3.65
CA GLY A 237 24.51 8.25 2.66
C GLY A 237 25.28 7.04 3.24
N SER A 238 25.46 6.96 4.57
CA SER A 238 26.25 5.87 5.16
C SER A 238 25.49 4.54 5.30
N LYS A 239 24.17 4.60 5.45
CA LYS A 239 23.28 3.44 5.52
C LYS A 239 21.84 3.83 5.19
N THR A 240 21.03 2.84 4.82
CA THR A 240 19.59 3.00 4.60
C THR A 240 18.83 2.62 5.88
N VAL A 241 18.09 3.58 6.45
CA VAL A 241 17.19 3.38 7.59
C VAL A 241 15.88 4.08 7.28
N TYR A 242 14.81 3.30 7.14
CA TYR A 242 13.47 3.84 6.92
C TYR A 242 13.10 4.86 7.99
N SER A 243 12.72 6.07 7.58
CA SER A 243 12.38 7.17 8.49
C SER A 243 11.14 7.91 7.98
N ASP A 244 10.21 8.17 8.90
CA ASP A 244 9.05 9.00 8.62
C ASP A 244 9.42 10.47 8.42
N VAL A 245 10.47 10.95 9.11
CA VAL A 245 10.98 12.33 8.95
C VAL A 245 11.32 12.63 7.49
N ASP A 246 11.89 11.65 6.78
CA ASP A 246 12.24 11.79 5.37
C ASP A 246 11.04 12.28 4.56
N TYR A 247 9.91 11.62 4.73
CA TYR A 247 8.70 11.95 3.97
C TYR A 247 7.92 13.13 4.54
N MET A 248 8.00 13.38 5.86
CA MET A 248 7.50 14.63 6.42
C MET A 248 8.19 15.82 5.76
N LEU A 249 9.52 15.77 5.66
CA LEU A 249 10.33 16.83 5.03
C LEU A 249 10.08 16.94 3.52
N LEU A 250 9.94 15.82 2.80
CA LEU A 250 9.60 15.83 1.38
C LEU A 250 8.21 16.44 1.12
N GLY A 251 7.22 16.18 1.99
CA GLY A 251 5.93 16.85 1.93
C GLY A 251 6.04 18.36 2.07
N LEU A 252 6.85 18.83 3.04
CA LEU A 252 7.13 20.27 3.20
C LEU A 252 7.84 20.88 1.99
N ILE A 253 8.70 20.12 1.30
CA ILE A 253 9.34 20.58 0.05
C ILE A 253 8.28 20.76 -1.05
N VAL A 254 7.32 19.85 -1.17
CA VAL A 254 6.20 20.00 -2.12
C VAL A 254 5.44 21.29 -1.81
N GLU A 255 5.09 21.53 -0.54
CA GLU A 255 4.40 22.76 -0.12
C GLU A 255 5.23 24.02 -0.42
N GLN A 256 6.51 24.00 -0.11
CA GLN A 256 7.42 25.13 -0.34
C GLN A 256 7.58 25.47 -1.83
N VAL A 257 7.67 24.46 -2.70
CA VAL A 257 7.88 24.65 -4.15
C VAL A 257 6.58 25.03 -4.85
N SER A 258 5.47 24.42 -4.46
CA SER A 258 4.16 24.65 -5.10
C SER A 258 3.44 25.90 -4.58
N GLY A 259 3.72 26.30 -3.32
CA GLY A 259 2.95 27.32 -2.60
C GLY A 259 1.55 26.86 -2.20
N MET A 260 1.29 25.56 -2.18
CA MET A 260 0.01 24.95 -1.83
C MET A 260 0.24 23.94 -0.70
N ASP A 261 -0.74 23.74 0.19
CA ASP A 261 -0.71 22.61 1.12
C ASP A 261 -0.69 21.29 0.34
N LEU A 262 -0.05 20.26 0.90
CA LEU A 262 0.17 18.98 0.21
C LEU A 262 -1.14 18.33 -0.26
N ASP A 263 -2.17 18.29 0.59
CA ASP A 263 -3.47 17.71 0.25
C ASP A 263 -4.14 18.47 -0.90
N VAL A 264 -4.08 19.80 -0.88
CA VAL A 264 -4.61 20.66 -1.95
C VAL A 264 -3.84 20.43 -3.24
N TYR A 265 -2.49 20.33 -3.16
CA TYR A 265 -1.67 20.11 -4.33
C TYR A 265 -2.00 18.80 -5.04
N VAL A 266 -2.07 17.69 -4.30
CA VAL A 266 -2.33 16.37 -4.91
C VAL A 266 -3.78 16.25 -5.40
N GLU A 267 -4.74 16.83 -4.67
CA GLU A 267 -6.14 16.85 -5.07
C GLU A 267 -6.31 17.59 -6.41
N GLU A 268 -5.79 18.81 -6.53
CA GLU A 268 -6.00 19.67 -7.70
C GLU A 268 -5.18 19.23 -8.92
N ASN A 269 -3.97 18.70 -8.73
CA ASN A 269 -3.05 18.43 -9.82
C ASN A 269 -2.96 16.94 -10.21
N ILE A 270 -3.42 16.03 -9.34
CA ILE A 270 -3.31 14.59 -9.57
C ILE A 270 -4.70 13.92 -9.54
N TYR A 271 -5.43 13.99 -8.43
CA TYR A 271 -6.62 13.18 -8.24
C TYR A 271 -7.80 13.67 -9.08
N LYS A 272 -8.15 14.95 -9.00
CA LYS A 272 -9.25 15.54 -9.82
C LYS A 272 -9.03 15.40 -11.32
N PRO A 273 -7.83 15.71 -11.87
CA PRO A 273 -7.59 15.48 -13.29
C PRO A 273 -7.80 14.03 -13.76
N LEU A 274 -7.53 13.07 -12.88
CA LEU A 274 -7.71 11.65 -13.16
C LEU A 274 -9.15 11.16 -12.87
N GLY A 275 -10.02 12.02 -12.32
CA GLY A 275 -11.39 11.66 -11.95
C GLY A 275 -11.45 10.69 -10.76
N LEU A 276 -10.54 10.85 -9.79
CA LEU A 276 -10.48 10.04 -8.57
C LEU A 276 -11.18 10.81 -7.45
N ASP A 277 -12.30 10.29 -6.98
CA ASP A 277 -13.16 10.96 -5.99
C ASP A 277 -13.05 10.29 -4.59
N HIS A 278 -12.50 9.07 -4.52
CA HIS A 278 -12.34 8.27 -3.31
C HIS A 278 -10.86 8.15 -2.88
N ILE A 279 -10.09 9.22 -3.07
CA ILE A 279 -8.71 9.35 -2.57
C ILE A 279 -8.50 10.74 -1.98
N VAL A 280 -8.41 10.84 -0.66
CA VAL A 280 -8.44 12.12 0.07
C VAL A 280 -7.63 12.09 1.35
N PHE A 281 -7.16 13.27 1.78
CA PHE A 281 -6.76 13.52 3.17
C PHE A 281 -7.96 14.00 3.98
N ASN A 282 -7.99 13.69 5.29
CA ASN A 282 -9.03 14.14 6.21
C ASN A 282 -10.48 13.90 5.69
N PRO A 283 -10.89 12.66 5.39
CA PRO A 283 -12.17 12.36 4.73
C PRO A 283 -13.37 12.97 5.43
N LEU A 284 -13.43 12.99 6.76
CA LEU A 284 -14.55 13.60 7.49
C LEU A 284 -14.71 15.10 7.23
N GLN A 285 -13.61 15.81 6.92
CA GLN A 285 -13.65 17.24 6.55
C GLN A 285 -14.01 17.45 5.08
N LYS A 286 -13.92 16.41 4.26
CA LYS A 286 -14.23 16.41 2.83
C LYS A 286 -15.64 15.90 2.52
N GLY A 287 -16.45 15.61 3.56
CA GLY A 287 -17.86 15.26 3.42
C GLY A 287 -18.17 13.76 3.47
N PHE A 288 -17.19 12.92 3.75
CA PHE A 288 -17.42 11.50 4.01
C PHE A 288 -17.91 11.30 5.45
N ASP A 289 -18.80 10.35 5.65
CA ASP A 289 -19.25 9.92 6.97
C ASP A 289 -18.28 8.87 7.56
N LYS A 290 -18.31 8.69 8.88
CA LYS A 290 -17.47 7.68 9.57
C LYS A 290 -17.67 6.28 8.99
N ASP A 291 -18.91 5.89 8.74
CA ASP A 291 -19.27 4.56 8.24
C ASP A 291 -18.77 4.29 6.79
N GLN A 292 -18.37 5.34 6.07
CA GLN A 292 -17.70 5.21 4.78
C GLN A 292 -16.20 4.99 4.90
N CYS A 293 -15.64 5.04 6.11
CA CYS A 293 -14.22 4.84 6.38
C CYS A 293 -14.01 3.58 7.21
N ALA A 294 -12.95 2.85 6.91
CA ALA A 294 -12.52 1.72 7.74
C ALA A 294 -11.95 2.23 9.07
N ALA A 295 -12.43 1.66 10.17
CA ALA A 295 -11.88 1.92 11.49
C ALA A 295 -10.49 1.28 11.62
N THR A 296 -9.66 1.88 12.46
CA THR A 296 -8.34 1.38 12.77
C THR A 296 -8.28 0.99 14.26
N GLU A 297 -7.46 1.62 15.08
CA GLU A 297 -7.26 1.21 16.46
C GLU A 297 -8.50 1.48 17.35
N LEU A 298 -8.80 0.56 18.28
CA LEU A 298 -10.04 0.57 19.06
C LEU A 298 -10.04 1.65 20.15
N ASN A 299 -8.90 1.90 20.77
CA ASN A 299 -8.75 2.78 21.93
C ASN A 299 -7.84 3.98 21.63
N GLY A 300 -8.07 4.62 20.50
CA GLY A 300 -7.24 5.71 20.01
C GLY A 300 -5.82 5.25 19.73
N ASN A 301 -4.83 6.06 20.05
CA ASN A 301 -3.41 5.69 19.90
C ASN A 301 -2.81 5.12 21.20
N SER A 302 -3.64 4.48 22.03
CA SER A 302 -3.21 4.00 23.34
C SER A 302 -2.62 2.58 23.33
N ARG A 303 -2.77 1.82 22.25
CA ARG A 303 -2.40 0.40 22.20
C ARG A 303 -3.01 -0.38 23.36
N ASP A 304 -4.33 -0.23 23.51
CA ASP A 304 -5.10 -0.78 24.65
C ASP A 304 -4.55 -0.38 26.02
N GLY A 305 -4.06 0.87 26.14
CA GLY A 305 -3.56 1.46 27.38
C GLY A 305 -2.05 1.32 27.62
N ALA A 306 -1.30 0.64 26.75
CA ALA A 306 0.15 0.50 26.87
C ALA A 306 0.92 1.79 26.59
N ILE A 307 0.35 2.70 25.81
CA ILE A 307 0.96 3.98 25.42
C ILE A 307 0.10 5.13 25.94
N THR A 308 0.75 6.09 26.61
CA THR A 308 0.09 7.28 27.13
C THR A 308 0.96 8.52 26.89
N PHE A 309 0.33 9.61 26.46
CA PHE A 309 0.91 10.95 26.37
C PHE A 309 -0.20 12.00 26.55
N THR A 310 0.15 13.27 26.77
CA THR A 310 -0.79 14.28 27.26
C THR A 310 -2.03 14.47 26.39
N VAL A 311 -1.91 14.40 25.06
CA VAL A 311 -3.02 14.66 24.11
C VAL A 311 -3.61 13.41 23.49
N ASN A 312 -3.35 12.23 24.04
CA ASN A 312 -3.73 10.95 23.45
C ASN A 312 -5.26 10.80 23.34
N ARG A 313 -5.76 10.53 22.14
CA ARG A 313 -7.16 10.16 21.89
C ARG A 313 -7.40 8.72 22.32
N THR A 314 -8.63 8.43 22.78
CA THR A 314 -9.01 7.13 23.36
C THR A 314 -10.24 6.51 22.71
N GLU A 315 -10.88 7.21 21.77
CA GLU A 315 -12.01 6.68 21.02
C GLU A 315 -11.53 5.88 19.81
N THR A 316 -12.35 4.94 19.33
CA THR A 316 -12.05 4.20 18.09
C THR A 316 -11.75 5.17 16.95
N ILE A 317 -10.59 4.99 16.32
CA ILE A 317 -10.15 5.83 15.20
C ILE A 317 -10.87 5.38 13.94
N GLN A 318 -11.68 6.26 13.34
CA GLN A 318 -12.42 5.99 12.11
C GLN A 318 -12.64 7.28 11.32
N GLY A 319 -12.13 7.32 10.08
CA GLY A 319 -12.18 8.51 9.22
C GLY A 319 -11.20 9.61 9.61
N GLU A 320 -10.31 9.33 10.55
CA GLU A 320 -9.18 10.18 10.96
C GLU A 320 -7.89 9.38 10.81
N VAL A 321 -6.80 10.04 10.42
CA VAL A 321 -5.51 9.37 10.24
C VAL A 321 -5.07 8.67 11.52
N HIS A 322 -4.62 7.42 11.38
CA HIS A 322 -4.12 6.63 12.51
C HIS A 322 -2.78 7.13 13.02
N ASP A 323 -1.85 7.47 12.11
CA ASP A 323 -0.49 7.90 12.47
C ASP A 323 -0.52 9.11 13.43
N GLU A 324 0.15 8.96 14.55
CA GLU A 324 0.15 9.94 15.63
C GLU A 324 0.77 11.28 15.20
N LYS A 325 1.89 11.25 14.48
CA LYS A 325 2.57 12.47 14.01
C LYS A 325 1.72 13.22 12.99
N ALA A 326 1.11 12.47 12.07
CA ALA A 326 0.21 13.06 11.08
C ALA A 326 -1.01 13.69 11.75
N PHE A 327 -1.63 13.02 12.74
CA PHE A 327 -2.81 13.51 13.43
C PHE A 327 -2.50 14.70 14.33
N TYR A 328 -1.64 14.51 15.35
CA TYR A 328 -1.43 15.51 16.39
C TYR A 328 -0.52 16.67 15.95
N SER A 329 0.47 16.40 15.11
CA SER A 329 1.52 17.36 14.79
C SER A 329 1.39 17.99 13.39
N MET A 330 0.60 17.37 12.49
CA MET A 330 0.50 17.80 11.08
C MET A 330 -0.95 18.01 10.60
N ASN A 331 -1.92 18.16 11.51
CA ASN A 331 -3.33 18.42 11.20
C ASN A 331 -3.96 17.38 10.25
N GLY A 332 -3.50 16.13 10.31
CA GLY A 332 -3.99 15.04 9.45
C GLY A 332 -3.37 14.99 8.05
N VAL A 333 -2.53 15.97 7.67
CA VAL A 333 -1.90 16.04 6.35
C VAL A 333 -0.39 16.03 6.50
N SER A 334 0.23 14.88 6.23
CA SER A 334 1.67 14.74 6.30
C SER A 334 2.21 13.96 5.10
N GLY A 335 3.43 14.27 4.69
CA GLY A 335 4.06 13.59 3.55
C GLY A 335 4.28 12.09 3.78
N HIS A 336 4.26 11.60 5.01
CA HIS A 336 4.52 10.20 5.35
C HIS A 336 3.26 9.37 5.62
N ALA A 337 2.11 9.99 5.97
CA ALA A 337 0.85 9.34 6.33
C ALA A 337 -0.32 10.33 6.25
N GLY A 338 -1.56 9.82 6.20
CA GLY A 338 -2.80 10.59 6.25
C GLY A 338 -3.69 10.49 5.02
N LEU A 339 -3.21 9.86 3.94
CA LEU A 339 -4.03 9.62 2.76
C LEU A 339 -4.98 8.44 2.99
N PHE A 340 -6.23 8.60 2.59
CA PHE A 340 -7.26 7.57 2.53
C PHE A 340 -7.62 7.28 1.08
N ALA A 341 -7.94 6.02 0.77
CA ALA A 341 -8.50 5.65 -0.54
C ALA A 341 -9.33 4.37 -0.45
N ASP A 342 -10.18 4.17 -1.47
CA ASP A 342 -10.63 2.85 -1.85
C ASP A 342 -9.59 2.16 -2.74
N ASP A 343 -9.75 0.87 -2.98
CA ASP A 343 -8.78 0.10 -3.76
C ASP A 343 -8.85 0.39 -5.27
N GLN A 344 -9.99 0.82 -5.80
CA GLN A 344 -10.17 1.15 -7.22
C GLN A 344 -9.42 2.42 -7.62
N ASP A 345 -9.61 3.51 -6.86
CA ASP A 345 -8.94 4.77 -7.16
C ASP A 345 -7.45 4.64 -6.94
N LEU A 346 -7.03 3.89 -5.91
CA LEU A 346 -5.61 3.59 -5.69
C LEU A 346 -5.03 2.76 -6.85
N ALA A 347 -5.77 1.77 -7.36
CA ALA A 347 -5.31 0.94 -8.47
C ALA A 347 -5.24 1.71 -9.81
N ARG A 348 -6.19 2.62 -10.07
CA ARG A 348 -6.12 3.54 -11.22
C ARG A 348 -4.91 4.46 -11.13
N LEU A 349 -4.62 4.96 -9.92
CA LEU A 349 -3.43 5.77 -9.69
C LEU A 349 -2.15 4.93 -9.90
N ALA A 350 -2.13 3.67 -9.43
CA ALA A 350 -1.02 2.75 -9.70
C ALA A 350 -0.85 2.46 -11.21
N GLN A 351 -1.94 2.41 -11.98
CA GLN A 351 -1.90 2.21 -13.44
C GLN A 351 -1.14 3.34 -14.17
N VAL A 352 -1.14 4.57 -13.64
CA VAL A 352 -0.32 5.68 -14.19
C VAL A 352 1.15 5.29 -14.27
N MET A 353 1.66 4.55 -13.30
CA MET A 353 3.06 4.09 -13.28
C MET A 353 3.32 3.03 -14.36
N LEU A 354 2.44 2.04 -14.52
CA LEU A 354 2.55 1.04 -15.60
C LEU A 354 2.43 1.69 -16.99
N ASN A 355 1.56 2.67 -17.13
CA ASN A 355 1.36 3.44 -18.36
C ASN A 355 2.52 4.40 -18.67
N GLN A 356 3.58 4.41 -17.89
CA GLN A 356 4.74 5.29 -18.07
C GLN A 356 4.40 6.79 -17.94
N GLY A 357 3.44 7.14 -17.09
CA GLY A 357 3.25 8.50 -16.61
C GLY A 357 1.92 9.18 -16.91
N GLY A 358 0.90 8.44 -17.36
CA GLY A 358 -0.41 9.01 -17.61
C GLY A 358 -1.55 8.01 -17.58
N TYR A 359 -2.78 8.51 -17.70
CA TYR A 359 -4.01 7.73 -17.71
C TYR A 359 -5.07 8.47 -18.54
N GLY A 360 -5.66 7.81 -19.53
CA GLY A 360 -6.58 8.46 -20.46
C GLY A 360 -5.90 9.65 -21.16
N ASP A 361 -6.50 10.79 -21.12
CA ASP A 361 -5.97 12.01 -21.73
C ASP A 361 -5.04 12.84 -20.82
N VAL A 362 -4.82 12.38 -19.58
CA VAL A 362 -4.01 13.05 -18.56
C VAL A 362 -2.59 12.51 -18.56
N LYS A 363 -1.62 13.40 -18.65
CA LYS A 363 -0.21 13.10 -18.42
C LYS A 363 0.24 13.75 -17.11
N LEU A 364 0.70 12.96 -16.16
CA LEU A 364 1.27 13.45 -14.90
C LEU A 364 2.78 13.58 -14.97
N PHE A 365 3.49 12.54 -15.44
CA PHE A 365 4.94 12.49 -15.42
C PHE A 365 5.53 12.17 -16.79
N SER A 366 6.83 12.40 -16.94
CA SER A 366 7.57 11.83 -18.07
C SER A 366 7.99 10.38 -17.76
N LYS A 367 8.09 9.55 -18.80
CA LYS A 367 8.69 8.21 -18.67
C LYS A 367 10.08 8.27 -18.03
N GLN A 368 10.88 9.30 -18.37
CA GLN A 368 12.21 9.48 -17.79
C GLN A 368 12.14 9.66 -16.27
N THR A 369 11.15 10.38 -15.77
CA THR A 369 10.94 10.56 -14.33
C THR A 369 10.57 9.24 -13.66
N ILE A 370 9.65 8.46 -14.25
CA ILE A 370 9.31 7.13 -13.72
C ILE A 370 10.54 6.22 -13.69
N ASP A 371 11.29 6.13 -14.78
CA ASP A 371 12.54 5.36 -14.84
C ASP A 371 13.54 5.84 -13.77
N GLN A 372 13.56 7.13 -13.48
CA GLN A 372 14.39 7.71 -12.43
C GLN A 372 13.97 7.26 -11.04
N PHE A 373 12.67 7.15 -10.76
CA PHE A 373 12.16 6.84 -9.43
C PHE A 373 12.06 5.34 -9.15
N THR A 374 11.86 4.50 -10.16
CA THR A 374 11.60 3.06 -9.97
C THR A 374 12.84 2.17 -10.17
N LYS A 375 13.85 2.64 -10.91
CA LYS A 375 15.08 1.85 -11.13
C LYS A 375 16.03 1.95 -9.94
N PRO A 376 16.72 0.86 -9.57
CA PRO A 376 17.72 0.91 -8.51
C PRO A 376 18.89 1.77 -8.95
N LYS A 377 19.35 2.65 -8.07
CA LYS A 377 20.45 3.54 -8.44
C LYS A 377 21.71 3.39 -7.61
N PHE A 378 21.62 2.85 -6.38
CA PHE A 378 22.73 2.98 -5.45
C PHE A 378 22.98 1.71 -4.65
N THR A 379 23.32 1.84 -3.40
CA THR A 379 23.78 0.77 -2.51
C THR A 379 22.69 -0.23 -2.12
N SER A 380 21.41 0.14 -2.28
CA SER A 380 20.29 -0.76 -1.98
C SER A 380 19.58 -1.20 -3.25
N GLN A 381 19.50 -2.50 -3.48
CA GLN A 381 18.71 -3.08 -4.58
C GLN A 381 17.22 -3.10 -4.27
N THR A 382 16.84 -2.94 -3.00
CA THR A 382 15.46 -3.03 -2.51
C THR A 382 14.75 -1.69 -2.40
N TYR A 383 15.41 -0.57 -2.75
CA TYR A 383 14.80 0.75 -2.86
C TYR A 383 15.06 1.36 -4.24
N GLY A 384 14.00 1.93 -4.83
CA GLY A 384 14.11 3.01 -5.79
C GLY A 384 14.13 4.34 -5.04
N LEU A 385 13.72 5.43 -5.68
CA LEU A 385 13.51 6.70 -4.97
C LEU A 385 12.15 6.63 -4.26
N GLY A 386 12.17 6.20 -3.00
CA GLY A 386 11.01 5.97 -2.14
C GLY A 386 10.34 4.60 -2.31
N TRP A 387 10.16 4.13 -3.52
CA TRP A 387 9.54 2.84 -3.80
C TRP A 387 10.33 1.67 -3.22
N ARG A 388 9.66 0.78 -2.51
CA ARG A 388 10.21 -0.54 -2.17
C ARG A 388 10.23 -1.41 -3.41
N ARG A 389 11.30 -2.18 -3.61
CA ARG A 389 11.51 -2.99 -4.81
C ARG A 389 11.75 -4.44 -4.44
N MET A 390 11.27 -5.35 -5.29
CA MET A 390 11.56 -6.78 -5.15
C MET A 390 13.08 -7.03 -5.14
N GLY A 391 13.81 -6.45 -6.10
CA GLY A 391 15.27 -6.61 -6.22
C GLY A 391 15.67 -8.08 -6.19
N ASP A 392 16.72 -8.41 -5.42
CA ASP A 392 17.18 -9.80 -5.22
C ASP A 392 16.34 -10.52 -4.15
N HIS A 393 15.01 -10.51 -4.30
CA HIS A 393 14.02 -11.10 -3.39
C HIS A 393 13.96 -10.49 -1.97
N GLY A 394 14.52 -9.29 -1.78
CA GLY A 394 14.54 -8.62 -0.47
C GLY A 394 13.18 -8.27 0.10
N TYR A 395 12.14 -8.12 -0.75
CA TYR A 395 10.75 -7.87 -0.37
C TYR A 395 9.78 -8.99 -0.76
N SER A 396 10.26 -10.21 -1.01
CA SER A 396 9.41 -11.37 -1.33
C SER A 396 8.37 -11.69 -0.24
N TRP A 397 8.64 -11.32 0.99
CA TRP A 397 7.73 -11.46 2.13
C TRP A 397 6.49 -10.55 2.03
N TYR A 398 6.56 -9.43 1.27
CA TYR A 398 5.43 -8.54 1.01
C TYR A 398 4.83 -8.73 -0.38
N PHE A 399 5.69 -8.88 -1.40
CA PHE A 399 5.25 -8.95 -2.80
C PHE A 399 4.96 -10.37 -3.29
N GLY A 400 5.29 -11.38 -2.47
CA GLY A 400 5.23 -12.78 -2.86
C GLY A 400 6.50 -13.24 -3.59
N PRO A 401 6.90 -14.53 -3.43
CA PRO A 401 8.14 -15.04 -3.98
C PRO A 401 8.17 -15.15 -5.51
N GLN A 402 7.00 -15.03 -6.17
CA GLN A 402 6.83 -15.14 -7.62
C GLN A 402 6.80 -13.77 -8.32
N ALA A 403 6.87 -12.67 -7.57
CA ALA A 403 6.91 -11.32 -8.13
C ALA A 403 8.16 -11.13 -8.98
N GLY A 404 8.02 -10.42 -10.10
CA GLY A 404 9.14 -10.09 -11.00
C GLY A 404 10.21 -9.25 -10.30
N ALA A 405 11.46 -9.34 -10.75
CA ALA A 405 12.57 -8.59 -10.14
C ALA A 405 12.39 -7.07 -10.24
N SER A 406 11.65 -6.59 -11.24
CA SER A 406 11.32 -5.18 -11.42
C SER A 406 10.11 -4.71 -10.62
N THR A 407 9.41 -5.60 -9.92
CA THR A 407 8.26 -5.27 -9.07
C THR A 407 8.64 -4.24 -8.02
N TYR A 408 7.77 -3.26 -7.84
CA TYR A 408 7.88 -2.24 -6.80
C TYR A 408 6.50 -1.93 -6.20
N GLY A 409 6.51 -1.27 -5.05
CA GLY A 409 5.29 -0.93 -4.33
C GLY A 409 5.59 -0.37 -2.96
N HIS A 410 4.60 -0.41 -2.08
CA HIS A 410 4.77 -0.05 -0.68
C HIS A 410 3.74 -0.75 0.20
N THR A 411 3.98 -0.73 1.51
CA THR A 411 3.05 -1.23 2.52
C THR A 411 2.67 -0.12 3.48
N GLY A 412 1.49 -0.24 4.10
CA GLY A 412 1.03 0.62 5.18
C GLY A 412 0.88 -0.15 6.48
N TRP A 413 1.18 0.50 7.59
CA TRP A 413 1.14 -0.10 8.92
C TRP A 413 -0.27 -0.58 9.32
N THR A 414 -1.30 0.12 8.86
CA THR A 414 -2.71 -0.22 9.05
C THR A 414 -3.13 -1.56 8.43
N GLY A 415 -2.34 -2.08 7.49
CA GLY A 415 -2.60 -3.34 6.80
C GLY A 415 -2.81 -3.18 5.29
N THR A 416 -2.18 -2.20 4.68
CA THR A 416 -2.34 -1.91 3.25
C THR A 416 -1.10 -2.32 2.45
N LEU A 417 -1.32 -2.85 1.25
CA LEU A 417 -0.31 -3.24 0.29
C LEU A 417 -0.66 -2.68 -1.09
N SER A 418 0.29 -2.05 -1.74
CA SER A 418 0.27 -1.78 -3.16
C SER A 418 1.46 -2.45 -3.85
N LEU A 419 1.21 -3.14 -4.95
CA LEU A 419 2.20 -3.87 -5.73
C LEU A 419 1.98 -3.54 -7.20
N ILE A 420 3.07 -3.18 -7.89
CA ILE A 420 3.11 -2.90 -9.34
C ILE A 420 4.21 -3.77 -9.93
N ASP A 421 3.84 -4.68 -10.81
CA ASP A 421 4.76 -5.62 -11.48
C ASP A 421 4.81 -5.37 -12.98
N PRO A 422 5.80 -4.61 -13.47
CA PRO A 422 5.93 -4.31 -14.89
C PRO A 422 6.26 -5.52 -15.76
N GLU A 423 6.85 -6.59 -15.21
CA GLU A 423 7.18 -7.80 -15.97
C GLU A 423 5.93 -8.59 -16.34
N ASN A 424 4.93 -8.56 -15.45
CA ASN A 424 3.67 -9.25 -15.65
C ASN A 424 2.52 -8.31 -16.06
N ASP A 425 2.76 -7.01 -16.25
CA ASP A 425 1.71 -6.00 -16.44
C ASP A 425 0.57 -6.16 -15.42
N LEU A 426 0.95 -6.20 -14.14
CA LEU A 426 0.08 -6.59 -13.03
C LEU A 426 0.11 -5.54 -11.92
N ILE A 427 -1.07 -5.21 -11.41
CA ILE A 427 -1.26 -4.45 -10.17
C ILE A 427 -2.04 -5.33 -9.19
N VAL A 428 -1.56 -5.39 -7.95
CA VAL A 428 -2.26 -6.01 -6.83
C VAL A 428 -2.37 -4.98 -5.71
N ILE A 429 -3.59 -4.67 -5.30
CA ILE A 429 -3.86 -3.81 -4.16
C ILE A 429 -4.65 -4.62 -3.13
N TRP A 430 -4.15 -4.63 -1.90
CA TRP A 430 -4.85 -5.16 -0.74
C TRP A 430 -4.92 -4.08 0.33
N LEU A 431 -6.11 -3.63 0.66
CA LEU A 431 -6.37 -2.67 1.72
C LEU A 431 -7.08 -3.39 2.86
N SER A 432 -6.48 -3.46 4.03
CA SER A 432 -7.13 -4.03 5.21
C SER A 432 -7.07 -3.07 6.39
N ASN A 433 -7.99 -3.26 7.31
CA ASN A 433 -7.99 -2.60 8.61
C ASN A 433 -7.63 -3.59 9.74
N LYS A 434 -6.62 -4.41 9.51
CA LYS A 434 -6.20 -5.47 10.45
C LYS A 434 -6.01 -5.00 11.90
N ILE A 435 -5.69 -3.72 12.08
CA ILE A 435 -5.53 -3.11 13.40
C ILE A 435 -6.86 -2.65 14.04
N ASN A 436 -8.00 -2.79 13.34
CA ASN A 436 -9.33 -2.70 13.95
C ASN A 436 -9.65 -4.00 14.71
N SER A 437 -8.79 -4.32 15.66
CA SER A 437 -8.85 -5.52 16.50
C SER A 437 -8.05 -5.29 17.77
N PRO A 438 -8.27 -6.06 18.86
CA PRO A 438 -7.53 -5.90 20.10
C PRO A 438 -6.02 -6.05 19.93
N VAL A 439 -5.23 -5.39 20.76
CA VAL A 439 -3.82 -5.70 20.93
C VAL A 439 -3.71 -7.04 21.66
N VAL A 440 -2.87 -7.94 21.15
CA VAL A 440 -2.79 -9.32 21.67
C VAL A 440 -2.22 -9.36 23.08
N ASP A 441 -1.09 -8.72 23.29
CA ASP A 441 -0.44 -8.57 24.59
C ASP A 441 0.25 -7.19 24.66
N PRO A 442 -0.43 -6.18 25.22
CA PRO A 442 0.09 -4.81 25.27
C PRO A 442 1.40 -4.68 26.06
N GLU A 443 1.65 -5.55 27.03
CA GLU A 443 2.87 -5.52 27.86
C GLU A 443 4.08 -6.10 27.12
N VAL A 444 3.86 -7.08 26.24
CA VAL A 444 4.93 -7.74 25.48
C VAL A 444 5.20 -7.02 24.16
N ASN A 445 4.15 -6.75 23.38
CA ASN A 445 4.27 -6.03 22.11
C ASN A 445 3.02 -5.20 21.82
N PRO A 446 3.01 -3.92 22.16
CA PRO A 446 1.85 -3.06 21.95
C PRO A 446 1.51 -2.83 20.47
N ASN A 447 2.38 -3.18 19.55
CA ASN A 447 2.17 -3.02 18.11
C ASN A 447 1.69 -4.31 17.40
N TYR A 448 1.29 -5.33 18.16
CA TYR A 448 0.86 -6.60 17.63
C TYR A 448 -0.63 -6.84 17.90
N PHE A 449 -1.44 -6.68 16.85
CA PHE A 449 -2.90 -6.76 16.90
C PHE A 449 -3.39 -8.15 16.53
N TYR A 450 -4.59 -8.50 16.99
CA TYR A 450 -5.23 -9.77 16.68
C TYR A 450 -5.29 -10.05 15.16
N GLY A 451 -5.62 -9.03 14.36
CA GLY A 451 -5.65 -9.14 12.90
C GLY A 451 -4.31 -9.49 12.23
N ASN A 452 -3.17 -9.25 12.90
CA ASN A 452 -1.85 -9.59 12.37
C ASN A 452 -1.63 -11.11 12.20
N HIS A 453 -2.39 -11.94 12.92
CA HIS A 453 -2.25 -13.39 12.91
C HIS A 453 -2.83 -14.07 11.67
N PHE A 454 -3.74 -13.39 10.96
CA PHE A 454 -4.42 -13.91 9.77
C PHE A 454 -3.57 -13.71 8.50
N ILE A 455 -3.83 -14.51 7.47
CA ILE A 455 -3.16 -14.38 6.16
C ILE A 455 -3.44 -13.01 5.55
N GLY A 456 -4.70 -12.51 5.66
CA GLY A 456 -5.05 -11.15 5.26
C GLY A 456 -4.23 -10.08 5.98
N GLY A 457 -3.80 -10.32 7.23
CA GLY A 457 -2.92 -9.44 8.00
C GLY A 457 -1.44 -9.51 7.62
N THR A 458 -1.00 -10.59 6.98
CA THR A 458 0.42 -10.79 6.60
C THR A 458 0.82 -10.11 5.29
N LEU A 459 -0.12 -9.59 4.52
CA LEU A 459 0.04 -8.93 3.21
C LEU A 459 0.65 -9.85 2.12
N GLY A 460 1.85 -10.38 2.35
CA GLY A 460 2.54 -11.28 1.42
C GLY A 460 1.81 -12.59 1.14
N GLY A 461 0.95 -13.04 2.05
CA GLY A 461 0.08 -14.19 1.85
C GLY A 461 -0.93 -13.95 0.71
N VAL A 462 -1.57 -12.78 0.71
CA VAL A 462 -2.54 -12.39 -0.32
C VAL A 462 -1.83 -12.23 -1.68
N ALA A 463 -0.68 -11.56 -1.71
CA ALA A 463 0.11 -11.41 -2.93
C ALA A 463 0.57 -12.77 -3.50
N THR A 464 1.03 -13.70 -2.64
CA THR A 464 1.44 -15.06 -3.06
C THR A 464 0.28 -15.81 -3.71
N LEU A 465 -0.93 -15.71 -3.15
CA LEU A 465 -2.12 -16.34 -3.71
C LEU A 465 -2.56 -15.70 -5.04
N ALA A 466 -2.38 -14.39 -5.19
CA ALA A 466 -2.63 -13.71 -6.46
C ALA A 466 -1.73 -14.26 -7.58
N TYR A 467 -0.42 -14.41 -7.30
CA TYR A 467 0.51 -15.01 -8.27
C TYR A 467 0.24 -16.50 -8.52
N ASP A 468 -0.21 -17.26 -7.53
CA ASP A 468 -0.65 -18.64 -7.75
C ASP A 468 -1.85 -18.71 -8.69
N ALA A 469 -2.79 -17.75 -8.59
CA ALA A 469 -3.93 -17.65 -9.48
C ALA A 469 -3.54 -17.26 -10.93
N LEU A 470 -2.44 -16.54 -11.11
CA LEU A 470 -1.89 -16.18 -12.44
C LEU A 470 -1.17 -17.37 -13.11
N ASN A 471 -0.35 -18.12 -12.39
CA ASN A 471 0.67 -18.98 -13.01
C ASN A 471 0.31 -20.47 -13.07
N ALA A 472 -0.79 -20.91 -12.45
CA ALA A 472 -1.12 -22.32 -12.36
C ALA A 472 -2.53 -22.64 -12.88
N THR A 473 -2.63 -23.74 -13.62
CA THR A 473 -3.88 -24.21 -14.22
C THR A 473 -4.66 -25.18 -13.33
N SER A 474 -4.01 -25.80 -12.33
CA SER A 474 -4.67 -26.74 -11.41
C SER A 474 -4.72 -26.23 -9.99
N MET A 475 -5.72 -26.68 -9.21
CA MET A 475 -5.86 -26.34 -7.79
C MET A 475 -4.83 -27.04 -6.88
N GLU A 476 -4.01 -27.96 -7.40
CA GLU A 476 -3.00 -28.68 -6.60
C GLU A 476 -1.96 -27.75 -5.97
N SER A 477 -1.55 -26.71 -6.67
CA SER A 477 -0.62 -25.71 -6.12
C SER A 477 -1.28 -24.92 -5.00
N THR A 478 -2.53 -24.51 -5.15
CA THR A 478 -3.31 -23.78 -4.15
C THR A 478 -3.54 -24.62 -2.89
N ASP A 479 -3.94 -25.89 -3.06
CA ASP A 479 -4.09 -26.82 -1.93
C ASP A 479 -2.75 -27.06 -1.21
N SER A 480 -1.65 -27.11 -1.95
CA SER A 480 -0.29 -27.22 -1.39
C SER A 480 0.14 -25.95 -0.64
N LEU A 481 -0.19 -24.77 -1.16
CA LEU A 481 0.06 -23.50 -0.49
C LEU A 481 -0.72 -23.39 0.82
N LEU A 482 -2.01 -23.74 0.82
CA LEU A 482 -2.81 -23.73 2.03
C LEU A 482 -2.21 -24.64 3.11
N ALA A 483 -1.81 -25.84 2.73
CA ALA A 483 -1.18 -26.75 3.68
C ALA A 483 0.17 -26.23 4.19
N GLN A 484 0.93 -25.56 3.34
CA GLN A 484 2.19 -24.90 3.77
C GLN A 484 1.92 -23.74 4.72
N MET A 485 0.89 -22.92 4.48
CA MET A 485 0.47 -21.86 5.39
C MET A 485 0.12 -22.42 6.77
N VAL A 486 -0.66 -23.51 6.82
CA VAL A 486 -0.95 -24.22 8.09
C VAL A 486 0.33 -24.71 8.76
N ALA A 487 1.21 -25.37 8.02
CA ALA A 487 2.47 -25.91 8.57
C ALA A 487 3.40 -24.80 9.09
N ASN A 488 3.50 -23.69 8.37
CA ASN A 488 4.28 -22.53 8.80
C ASN A 488 3.72 -21.92 10.08
N LYS A 489 2.40 -21.79 10.17
CA LYS A 489 1.72 -21.28 11.37
C LYS A 489 1.99 -22.18 12.58
N LEU A 490 1.85 -23.49 12.42
CA LEU A 490 2.18 -24.46 13.46
C LEU A 490 3.64 -24.33 13.92
N THR A 491 4.57 -24.16 12.99
CA THR A 491 5.99 -23.99 13.32
C THR A 491 6.22 -22.70 14.12
N LEU A 492 5.60 -21.60 13.74
CA LEU A 492 5.68 -20.33 14.49
C LEU A 492 5.13 -20.50 15.91
N MET A 493 3.98 -21.16 16.07
CA MET A 493 3.39 -21.43 17.39
C MET A 493 4.28 -22.34 18.27
N GLU A 494 5.08 -23.22 17.68
CA GLU A 494 6.02 -24.07 18.43
C GLU A 494 7.34 -23.38 18.79
N THR A 495 7.76 -22.39 18.00
CA THR A 495 9.13 -21.82 18.09
C THR A 495 9.18 -20.39 18.64
N ASP A 496 8.08 -19.64 18.54
CA ASP A 496 8.00 -18.26 18.97
C ASP A 496 6.96 -18.12 20.10
N GLU A 497 7.44 -17.81 21.31
CA GLU A 497 6.58 -17.63 22.50
C GLU A 497 5.50 -16.56 22.29
N GLY A 498 5.76 -15.54 21.46
CA GLY A 498 4.80 -14.51 21.08
C GLY A 498 3.64 -15.02 20.22
N TYR A 499 3.76 -16.21 19.62
CA TYR A 499 2.75 -16.83 18.77
C TYR A 499 1.90 -17.91 19.47
N GLN A 500 2.01 -18.06 20.77
CA GLN A 500 1.25 -19.07 21.54
C GLN A 500 0.06 -18.46 22.27
N ASN A 501 -0.87 -17.85 21.53
CA ASN A 501 -2.05 -17.22 22.13
C ASN A 501 -3.35 -17.57 21.38
N ALA A 502 -4.49 -17.10 21.93
CA ALA A 502 -5.81 -17.40 21.38
C ALA A 502 -5.98 -16.93 19.92
N ALA A 503 -5.33 -15.84 19.53
CA ALA A 503 -5.39 -15.31 18.17
C ALA A 503 -4.72 -16.26 17.17
N ASP A 504 -3.58 -16.84 17.54
CA ASP A 504 -2.89 -17.84 16.71
C ASP A 504 -3.71 -19.10 16.52
N GLU A 505 -4.27 -19.60 17.60
CA GLU A 505 -5.14 -20.76 17.58
C GLU A 505 -6.35 -20.53 16.65
N GLN A 506 -7.00 -19.36 16.73
CA GLN A 506 -8.15 -19.05 15.87
C GLN A 506 -7.78 -18.89 14.41
N SER A 507 -6.67 -18.24 14.09
CA SER A 507 -6.20 -18.13 12.72
C SER A 507 -5.80 -19.49 12.14
N LEU A 508 -5.22 -20.37 12.96
CA LEU A 508 -4.93 -21.75 12.58
C LEU A 508 -6.21 -22.55 12.32
N GLN A 509 -7.23 -22.40 13.19
CA GLN A 509 -8.54 -23.04 13.00
C GLN A 509 -9.20 -22.58 11.71
N ALA A 510 -9.12 -21.28 11.35
CA ALA A 510 -9.64 -20.76 10.08
C ALA A 510 -9.01 -21.46 8.87
N LEU A 511 -7.69 -21.62 8.86
CA LEU A 511 -6.97 -22.30 7.78
C LEU A 511 -7.31 -23.79 7.72
N MET A 512 -7.44 -24.46 8.88
CA MET A 512 -7.81 -25.88 8.93
C MET A 512 -9.26 -26.12 8.54
N ASP A 513 -10.19 -25.24 8.95
CA ASP A 513 -11.58 -25.30 8.51
C ASP A 513 -11.68 -25.15 6.99
N LEU A 514 -10.93 -24.22 6.41
CA LEU A 514 -10.86 -24.06 4.95
C LEU A 514 -10.31 -25.33 4.28
N LEU A 515 -9.27 -25.94 4.81
CA LEU A 515 -8.68 -27.17 4.28
C LEU A 515 -9.68 -28.35 4.33
N VAL A 516 -10.44 -28.48 5.43
CA VAL A 516 -11.52 -29.47 5.55
C VAL A 516 -12.64 -29.18 4.53
N SER A 517 -13.05 -27.92 4.39
CA SER A 517 -14.05 -27.52 3.38
C SER A 517 -13.59 -27.83 1.95
N ARG A 518 -12.28 -27.70 1.67
CA ARG A 518 -11.68 -28.12 0.40
C ARG A 518 -11.79 -29.64 0.20
N ALA A 519 -11.53 -30.44 1.24
CA ALA A 519 -11.68 -31.88 1.18
C ALA A 519 -13.13 -32.30 0.90
N GLU A 520 -14.10 -31.65 1.56
CA GLU A 520 -15.55 -31.87 1.32
C GLU A 520 -15.95 -31.50 -0.11
N LYS A 521 -15.52 -30.35 -0.61
CA LYS A 521 -15.85 -29.83 -1.95
C LYS A 521 -15.28 -30.71 -3.07
N THR A 522 -14.04 -31.18 -2.90
CA THR A 522 -13.32 -31.90 -3.97
C THR A 522 -13.46 -33.41 -3.91
N GLY A 523 -13.76 -34.01 -2.75
CA GLY A 523 -13.65 -35.44 -2.52
C GLY A 523 -12.23 -36.00 -2.71
N SER A 524 -11.19 -35.11 -2.74
CA SER A 524 -9.81 -35.53 -2.98
C SER A 524 -9.24 -36.28 -1.78
N ALA A 525 -8.87 -37.53 -2.00
CA ALA A 525 -8.23 -38.36 -0.97
C ALA A 525 -6.89 -37.73 -0.48
N ALA A 526 -6.19 -37.02 -1.33
CA ALA A 526 -4.93 -36.33 -0.98
C ALA A 526 -5.19 -35.16 -0.03
N VAL A 527 -6.15 -34.28 -0.36
CA VAL A 527 -6.54 -33.14 0.48
C VAL A 527 -7.11 -33.64 1.81
N LYS A 528 -7.97 -34.66 1.78
CA LYS A 528 -8.51 -35.31 2.98
C LYS A 528 -7.41 -35.82 3.90
N SER A 529 -6.49 -36.64 3.38
CA SER A 529 -5.39 -37.20 4.17
C SER A 529 -4.45 -36.10 4.74
N GLN A 530 -4.29 -35.00 4.04
CA GLN A 530 -3.53 -33.86 4.52
C GLN A 530 -4.27 -33.14 5.65
N ALA A 531 -5.57 -32.88 5.49
CA ALA A 531 -6.42 -32.28 6.52
C ALA A 531 -6.43 -33.14 7.80
N GLU A 532 -6.63 -34.47 7.69
CA GLU A 532 -6.59 -35.39 8.83
C GLU A 532 -5.30 -35.27 9.66
N ARG A 533 -4.14 -35.19 8.98
CA ARG A 533 -2.84 -35.04 9.68
C ARG A 533 -2.66 -33.70 10.38
N LEU A 534 -3.17 -32.62 9.78
CA LEU A 534 -2.98 -31.26 10.30
C LEU A 534 -3.98 -30.94 11.41
N VAL A 535 -5.24 -31.37 11.28
CA VAL A 535 -6.28 -31.19 12.31
C VAL A 535 -5.87 -31.81 13.65
N GLU A 536 -5.13 -32.94 13.64
CA GLU A 536 -4.62 -33.55 14.87
C GLU A 536 -3.64 -32.68 15.66
N LYS A 537 -3.13 -31.61 15.04
CA LYS A 537 -2.21 -30.66 15.69
C LYS A 537 -2.93 -29.54 16.45
N LEU A 538 -4.26 -29.37 16.26
CA LEU A 538 -5.03 -28.39 17.04
C LEU A 538 -4.96 -28.69 18.54
N THR A 539 -4.90 -27.64 19.36
CA THR A 539 -4.95 -27.74 20.81
C THR A 539 -6.39 -27.65 21.34
N ASP A 540 -7.29 -27.00 20.60
CA ASP A 540 -8.71 -26.96 20.91
C ASP A 540 -9.39 -28.31 20.55
N GLU A 541 -9.64 -29.12 21.56
CA GLU A 541 -10.24 -30.45 21.38
C GLU A 541 -11.69 -30.40 20.84
N ALA A 542 -12.43 -29.31 21.08
CA ALA A 542 -13.77 -29.15 20.52
C ALA A 542 -13.72 -28.87 19.01
N ALA A 543 -12.86 -27.96 18.58
CA ALA A 543 -12.61 -27.65 17.18
C ALA A 543 -12.06 -28.88 16.43
N LYS A 544 -11.07 -29.57 17.02
CA LYS A 544 -10.50 -30.81 16.49
C LYS A 544 -11.56 -31.88 16.26
N THR A 545 -12.42 -32.11 17.25
CA THR A 545 -13.51 -33.08 17.16
C THR A 545 -14.49 -32.74 16.03
N ALA A 546 -14.94 -31.49 15.96
CA ALA A 546 -15.87 -31.02 14.93
C ALA A 546 -15.29 -31.17 13.50
N LEU A 547 -14.01 -30.82 13.30
CA LEU A 547 -13.35 -30.95 12.00
C LEU A 547 -13.12 -32.41 11.61
N ASN A 548 -12.78 -33.29 12.56
CA ASN A 548 -12.62 -34.73 12.31
C ASN A 548 -13.95 -35.40 11.97
N GLU A 549 -15.09 -35.03 12.60
CA GLU A 549 -16.42 -35.51 12.24
C GLU A 549 -16.78 -35.17 10.78
N ARG A 550 -16.44 -33.95 10.34
CA ARG A 550 -16.63 -33.53 8.95
C ARG A 550 -15.74 -34.32 7.99
N LEU A 551 -14.45 -34.51 8.31
CA LEU A 551 -13.53 -35.32 7.49
C LEU A 551 -13.98 -36.78 7.37
N ALA A 552 -14.54 -37.36 8.44
CA ALA A 552 -15.07 -38.73 8.40
C ALA A 552 -16.26 -38.87 7.43
N ALA A 553 -17.01 -37.79 7.19
CA ALA A 553 -18.14 -37.80 6.24
C ALA A 553 -17.70 -37.64 4.77
N VAL A 554 -16.46 -37.19 4.49
CA VAL A 554 -15.90 -37.10 3.12
C VAL A 554 -15.67 -38.51 2.57
N LYS A 555 -16.33 -38.81 1.46
CA LYS A 555 -16.31 -40.14 0.82
C LYS A 555 -15.09 -40.36 -0.05
#